data_ca2bd0a9e06b1fde285a60a496ab3c9e
#
_entry.id   ca2bd0a9e06b1fde285a60a496ab3c9e
#
_cell.length_a   1.000
_cell.length_b   1.000
_cell.length_c   1.000
_cell.angle_alpha   90.00
_cell.angle_beta   90.00
_cell.angle_gamma   90.00
#
_symmetry.space_group_name_H-M   'P 1'
#
loop_
_entity.id
_entity.type
_entity.pdbx_description
1 polymer ?
#
loop_
_entity_poly.entity_id
_entity_poly.type
_entity_poly.pdbx_seq_one_letter_code
_entity_poly.pdbx_strand_id
1 'polypeptide(L)'
;FGTMLAVNTTRGIRFAFCLFGCTVTFVCALLSFYFSRRMKQKNTFLFGLICLAMCGLSSYPVLHMLAAVPVFPWYTIELFCIYLVTWLIMVLQNRICRPGFLPAAISNGVGAAFLVYAFLYGMLASHLSLGAIRFFSASVFCYKAASALYLLIIAVLAIRRGEKRSRPIFYAAAAATCAFIWDRLLPVYEPVIGGWFLEWGSFFIAAAIGYSLWRDVIEGYGNSLIFQEERKQVIRQLSMQTEYSRQVSEAAAENRRLIHDIKHHLRTIDRMASECGQTEICSFLLQVEEQVAASSGHSPAQFCKNPVVNALIEYYYGMAQTQGTEFQVRLDLPDQMPLTDV
;
A
#
# COMPACT_ATOMS: atom_id res chain seq x y z
N PHE A 1 -6.84 -38.20 39.49
CA PHE A 1 -5.58 -38.91 39.67
C PHE A 1 -5.36 -39.80 38.43
N GLY A 2 -4.70 -39.29 37.42
CA GLY A 2 -4.37 -40.03 36.21
C GLY A 2 -3.13 -40.90 36.36
N THR A 3 -2.97 -41.90 35.50
CA THR A 3 -1.73 -42.69 35.40
C THR A 3 -0.56 -41.78 35.00
N MET A 4 0.67 -42.10 35.41
CA MET A 4 1.89 -41.35 35.00
C MET A 4 1.97 -41.15 33.49
N LEU A 5 1.49 -42.08 32.70
CA LEU A 5 1.42 -42.02 31.26
C LEU A 5 0.46 -40.91 30.81
N ALA A 6 -0.73 -40.80 31.39
CA ALA A 6 -1.72 -39.75 31.05
C ALA A 6 -1.17 -38.35 31.37
N VAL A 7 -0.51 -38.18 32.52
CA VAL A 7 0.10 -36.90 32.92
C VAL A 7 1.21 -36.51 31.94
N ASN A 8 2.08 -37.42 31.55
CA ASN A 8 3.18 -37.16 30.61
C ASN A 8 2.64 -36.86 29.19
N THR A 9 1.60 -37.57 28.75
CA THR A 9 0.96 -37.32 27.45
C THR A 9 0.34 -35.91 27.41
N THR A 10 -0.39 -35.54 28.46
CA THR A 10 -1.01 -34.20 28.55
C THR A 10 0.05 -33.10 28.57
N ARG A 11 1.13 -33.27 29.31
CA ARG A 11 2.27 -32.32 29.31
C ARG A 11 2.93 -32.23 27.92
N GLY A 12 3.15 -33.36 27.25
CA GLY A 12 3.70 -33.40 25.91
C GLY A 12 2.84 -32.69 24.89
N ILE A 13 1.52 -32.91 24.92
CA ILE A 13 0.55 -32.22 24.05
C ILE A 13 0.58 -30.70 24.31
N ARG A 14 0.55 -30.27 25.58
CA ARG A 14 0.62 -28.87 25.95
C ARG A 14 1.91 -28.20 25.46
N PHE A 15 3.04 -28.87 25.65
CA PHE A 15 4.34 -28.40 25.18
C PHE A 15 4.35 -28.22 23.64
N ALA A 16 3.94 -29.26 22.91
CA ALA A 16 3.91 -29.22 21.43
C ALA A 16 3.02 -28.07 20.95
N PHE A 17 1.88 -27.86 21.62
CA PHE A 17 0.93 -26.80 21.25
C PHE A 17 1.49 -25.39 21.53
N CYS A 18 2.11 -25.16 22.69
CA CYS A 18 2.74 -23.89 23.01
C CYS A 18 3.95 -23.61 22.09
N LEU A 19 4.75 -24.63 21.78
CA LEU A 19 5.87 -24.51 20.86
C LEU A 19 5.41 -24.16 19.44
N PHE A 20 4.36 -24.83 18.94
CA PHE A 20 3.73 -24.52 17.65
C PHE A 20 3.20 -23.08 17.63
N GLY A 21 2.44 -22.67 18.66
CA GLY A 21 1.92 -21.31 18.79
C GLY A 21 3.03 -20.25 18.80
N CYS A 22 4.11 -20.52 19.55
CA CYS A 22 5.26 -19.63 19.64
C CYS A 22 5.98 -19.48 18.28
N THR A 23 6.24 -20.59 17.58
CA THR A 23 6.93 -20.57 16.29
C THR A 23 6.08 -19.89 15.20
N VAL A 24 4.80 -20.20 15.11
CA VAL A 24 3.90 -19.59 14.14
C VAL A 24 3.77 -18.08 14.36
N THR A 25 3.52 -17.66 15.61
CA THR A 25 3.38 -16.23 15.91
C THR A 25 4.69 -15.47 15.71
N PHE A 26 5.84 -16.07 15.99
CA PHE A 26 7.14 -15.47 15.73
C PHE A 26 7.40 -15.27 14.23
N VAL A 27 7.14 -16.29 13.40
CA VAL A 27 7.26 -16.19 11.94
C VAL A 27 6.31 -15.15 11.39
N CYS A 28 5.05 -15.12 11.85
CA CYS A 28 4.08 -14.10 11.48
C CYS A 28 4.54 -12.69 11.86
N ALA A 29 5.17 -12.51 13.01
CA ALA A 29 5.75 -11.22 13.42
C ALA A 29 6.85 -10.76 12.46
N LEU A 30 7.81 -11.64 12.15
CA LEU A 30 8.90 -11.32 11.22
C LEU A 30 8.39 -10.93 9.83
N LEU A 31 7.46 -11.71 9.26
CA LEU A 31 6.84 -11.42 7.98
C LEU A 31 6.09 -10.08 8.01
N SER A 32 5.34 -9.82 9.08
CA SER A 32 4.60 -8.56 9.25
C SER A 32 5.53 -7.35 9.33
N PHE A 33 6.65 -7.44 10.03
CA PHE A 33 7.65 -6.35 10.07
C PHE A 33 8.33 -6.16 8.72
N TYR A 34 8.65 -7.23 8.00
CA TYR A 34 9.20 -7.16 6.66
C TYR A 34 8.25 -6.43 5.69
N PHE A 35 6.98 -6.87 5.61
CA PHE A 35 5.99 -6.26 4.73
C PHE A 35 5.62 -4.83 5.16
N SER A 36 5.54 -4.56 6.45
CA SER A 36 5.30 -3.22 6.97
C SER A 36 6.36 -2.21 6.52
N ARG A 37 7.64 -2.60 6.55
CA ARG A 37 8.74 -1.76 6.04
C ARG A 37 8.64 -1.52 4.55
N ARG A 38 8.39 -2.59 3.77
CA ARG A 38 8.34 -2.51 2.30
C ARG A 38 7.15 -1.71 1.80
N MET A 39 5.99 -1.86 2.41
CA MET A 39 4.74 -1.21 1.98
C MET A 39 4.38 0.02 2.80
N LYS A 40 5.19 0.42 3.78
CA LYS A 40 4.96 1.55 4.70
C LYS A 40 3.59 1.50 5.40
N GLN A 41 3.06 0.30 5.66
CA GLN A 41 1.75 0.09 6.26
C GLN A 41 1.85 -0.02 7.78
N LYS A 42 1.32 1.00 8.49
CA LYS A 42 1.31 1.04 9.97
C LYS A 42 0.46 -0.06 10.62
N ASN A 43 -0.60 -0.52 9.97
CA ASN A 43 -1.48 -1.57 10.51
C ASN A 43 -0.76 -2.92 10.53
N THR A 44 0.00 -3.25 9.50
CA THR A 44 0.80 -4.48 9.43
C THR A 44 1.92 -4.47 10.48
N PHE A 45 2.49 -3.32 10.79
CA PHE A 45 3.43 -3.17 11.90
C PHE A 45 2.80 -3.49 13.26
N LEU A 46 1.61 -2.92 13.54
CA LEU A 46 0.88 -3.21 14.78
C LEU A 46 0.52 -4.69 14.90
N PHE A 47 0.15 -5.32 13.79
CA PHE A 47 -0.12 -6.76 13.78
C PHE A 47 1.14 -7.58 14.10
N GLY A 48 2.31 -7.18 13.61
CA GLY A 48 3.59 -7.77 13.99
C GLY A 48 3.86 -7.67 15.50
N LEU A 49 3.51 -6.54 16.13
CA LEU A 49 3.61 -6.39 17.58
C LEU A 49 2.64 -7.30 18.33
N ILE A 50 1.41 -7.49 17.83
CA ILE A 50 0.46 -8.46 18.40
C ILE A 50 1.04 -9.87 18.36
N CYS A 51 1.55 -10.29 17.22
CA CYS A 51 2.16 -11.61 17.06
C CYS A 51 3.37 -11.81 17.97
N LEU A 52 4.21 -10.78 18.15
CA LEU A 52 5.35 -10.82 19.06
C LEU A 52 4.90 -10.94 20.53
N ALA A 53 3.88 -10.20 20.94
CA ALA A 53 3.31 -10.30 22.28
C ALA A 53 2.64 -11.67 22.53
N MET A 54 2.00 -12.26 21.50
CA MET A 54 1.48 -13.64 21.58
C MET A 54 2.58 -14.68 21.68
N CYS A 55 3.70 -14.47 21.02
CA CYS A 55 4.89 -15.31 21.19
C CYS A 55 5.39 -15.24 22.65
N GLY A 56 5.46 -14.02 23.22
CA GLY A 56 5.82 -13.82 24.63
C GLY A 56 4.86 -14.54 25.59
N LEU A 57 3.55 -14.48 25.33
CA LEU A 57 2.52 -15.18 26.11
C LEU A 57 2.72 -16.70 26.10
N SER A 58 3.02 -17.28 24.95
CA SER A 58 3.20 -18.73 24.78
C SER A 58 4.61 -19.22 25.17
N SER A 59 5.54 -18.31 25.47
CA SER A 59 6.96 -18.66 25.72
C SER A 59 7.22 -19.31 27.08
N TYR A 60 6.51 -18.88 28.11
CA TYR A 60 6.76 -19.37 29.49
C TYR A 60 6.61 -20.88 29.63
N PRO A 61 5.51 -21.53 29.20
CA PRO A 61 5.38 -22.98 29.30
C PRO A 61 6.52 -23.73 28.58
N VAL A 62 6.97 -23.21 27.44
CA VAL A 62 8.07 -23.80 26.66
C VAL A 62 9.40 -23.69 27.41
N LEU A 63 9.70 -22.47 27.90
CA LEU A 63 10.94 -22.22 28.65
C LEU A 63 10.99 -23.00 29.98
N HIS A 64 9.85 -23.05 30.69
CA HIS A 64 9.77 -23.77 31.95
C HIS A 64 9.98 -25.28 31.79
N MET A 65 9.51 -25.88 30.70
CA MET A 65 9.73 -27.31 30.41
C MET A 65 11.15 -27.60 29.93
N LEU A 66 11.79 -26.67 29.22
CA LEU A 66 13.16 -26.86 28.73
C LEU A 66 14.25 -26.57 29.77
N ALA A 67 14.06 -25.50 30.55
CA ALA A 67 15.11 -24.94 31.41
C ALA A 67 14.70 -24.77 32.88
N ALA A 68 13.52 -25.26 33.28
CA ALA A 68 13.00 -25.17 34.66
C ALA A 68 13.09 -23.73 35.25
N VAL A 69 12.84 -22.70 34.44
CA VAL A 69 12.92 -21.30 34.86
C VAL A 69 11.94 -20.98 35.99
N PRO A 70 12.30 -20.08 36.92
CA PRO A 70 11.44 -19.71 38.04
C PRO A 70 10.20 -18.96 37.53
N VAL A 71 9.13 -19.00 38.32
CA VAL A 71 7.84 -18.31 37.99
C VAL A 71 8.05 -16.81 37.83
N PHE A 72 8.83 -16.18 38.71
CA PHE A 72 9.20 -14.76 38.58
C PHE A 72 10.58 -14.64 37.90
N PRO A 73 10.79 -13.73 36.94
CA PRO A 73 9.88 -12.65 36.50
C PRO A 73 8.92 -13.06 35.38
N TRP A 74 8.90 -14.32 34.95
CA TRP A 74 8.13 -14.78 33.77
C TRP A 74 6.62 -14.56 33.93
N TYR A 75 6.07 -14.72 35.13
CA TYR A 75 4.66 -14.41 35.41
C TYR A 75 4.30 -12.94 35.08
N THR A 76 5.19 -12.00 35.40
CA THR A 76 4.97 -10.58 35.08
C THR A 76 5.00 -10.34 33.58
N ILE A 77 5.90 -11.00 32.86
CA ILE A 77 6.01 -10.91 31.39
C ILE A 77 4.76 -11.49 30.73
N GLU A 78 4.30 -12.66 31.16
CA GLU A 78 3.09 -13.30 30.66
C GLU A 78 1.87 -12.41 30.87
N LEU A 79 1.68 -11.90 32.09
CA LEU A 79 0.60 -10.99 32.43
C LEU A 79 0.64 -9.72 31.59
N PHE A 80 1.81 -9.11 31.39
CA PHE A 80 1.99 -7.96 30.56
C PHE A 80 1.64 -8.28 29.09
N CYS A 81 2.09 -9.40 28.54
CA CYS A 81 1.81 -9.82 27.17
C CYS A 81 0.30 -10.03 26.92
N ILE A 82 -0.46 -10.63 27.85
CA ILE A 82 -1.90 -10.83 27.75
C ILE A 82 -2.62 -9.47 27.53
N TYR A 83 -2.32 -8.49 28.38
CA TYR A 83 -3.00 -7.19 28.28
C TYR A 83 -2.46 -6.32 27.14
N LEU A 84 -1.20 -6.49 26.76
CA LEU A 84 -0.61 -5.88 25.58
C LEU A 84 -1.32 -6.38 24.31
N VAL A 85 -1.53 -7.68 24.17
CA VAL A 85 -2.30 -8.26 23.07
C VAL A 85 -3.71 -7.69 23.01
N THR A 86 -4.43 -7.68 24.12
CA THR A 86 -5.79 -7.15 24.20
C THR A 86 -5.85 -5.67 23.81
N TRP A 87 -4.94 -4.85 24.32
CA TRP A 87 -4.85 -3.43 23.98
C TRP A 87 -4.51 -3.21 22.50
N LEU A 88 -3.50 -3.90 21.98
CA LEU A 88 -3.11 -3.78 20.57
C LEU A 88 -4.21 -4.23 19.61
N ILE A 89 -4.97 -5.28 19.95
CA ILE A 89 -6.15 -5.70 19.19
C ILE A 89 -7.18 -4.57 19.14
N MET A 90 -7.49 -3.92 20.30
CA MET A 90 -8.42 -2.79 20.32
C MET A 90 -7.92 -1.62 19.47
N VAL A 91 -6.63 -1.25 19.58
CA VAL A 91 -6.02 -0.19 18.76
C VAL A 91 -6.13 -0.50 17.27
N LEU A 92 -5.82 -1.73 16.89
CA LEU A 92 -5.84 -2.15 15.49
C LEU A 92 -7.27 -2.23 14.94
N GLN A 93 -8.22 -2.77 15.72
CA GLN A 93 -9.62 -2.80 15.33
C GLN A 93 -10.22 -1.39 15.21
N ASN A 94 -9.86 -0.45 16.10
CA ASN A 94 -10.27 0.95 15.99
C ASN A 94 -9.77 1.60 14.69
N ARG A 95 -8.56 1.25 14.24
CA ARG A 95 -8.02 1.74 12.96
C ARG A 95 -8.74 1.14 11.75
N ILE A 96 -9.12 -0.12 11.82
CA ILE A 96 -9.82 -0.81 10.71
C ILE A 96 -11.28 -0.39 10.64
N CYS A 97 -11.99 -0.41 11.79
CA CYS A 97 -13.44 -0.19 11.87
C CYS A 97 -13.85 1.30 12.03
N ARG A 98 -12.91 2.20 12.29
CA ARG A 98 -13.10 3.66 12.38
C ARG A 98 -14.33 4.08 13.20
N PRO A 99 -14.43 3.74 14.49
CA PRO A 99 -15.63 3.99 15.30
C PRO A 99 -15.93 5.47 15.57
N GLY A 100 -15.00 6.35 15.28
CA GLY A 100 -15.05 7.77 15.66
C GLY A 100 -13.95 8.09 16.68
N PHE A 101 -13.67 9.39 16.84
CA PHE A 101 -12.54 9.84 17.68
C PHE A 101 -12.73 9.52 19.16
N LEU A 102 -13.91 9.85 19.72
CA LEU A 102 -14.19 9.70 21.16
C LEU A 102 -14.15 8.23 21.64
N PRO A 103 -14.88 7.28 21.03
CA PRO A 103 -14.82 5.87 21.43
C PRO A 103 -13.42 5.27 21.28
N ALA A 104 -12.70 5.63 20.21
CA ALA A 104 -11.34 5.16 19.99
C ALA A 104 -10.37 5.71 21.05
N ALA A 105 -10.46 7.00 21.39
CA ALA A 105 -9.60 7.62 22.39
C ALA A 105 -9.84 7.04 23.79
N ILE A 106 -11.10 6.87 24.18
CA ILE A 106 -11.47 6.28 25.48
C ILE A 106 -10.97 4.85 25.59
N SER A 107 -11.27 4.00 24.60
CA SER A 107 -10.86 2.59 24.63
C SER A 107 -9.34 2.41 24.63
N ASN A 108 -8.62 3.19 23.84
CA ASN A 108 -7.17 3.17 23.80
C ASN A 108 -6.56 3.65 25.13
N GLY A 109 -7.13 4.71 25.73
CA GLY A 109 -6.67 5.23 27.01
C GLY A 109 -6.92 4.27 28.18
N VAL A 110 -8.12 3.69 28.26
CA VAL A 110 -8.45 2.66 29.26
C VAL A 110 -7.57 1.43 29.10
N GLY A 111 -7.34 0.97 27.85
CA GLY A 111 -6.47 -0.17 27.59
C GLY A 111 -5.02 0.08 28.01
N ALA A 112 -4.47 1.25 27.69
CA ALA A 112 -3.12 1.63 28.10
C ALA A 112 -3.00 1.75 29.62
N ALA A 113 -3.96 2.38 30.28
CA ALA A 113 -3.99 2.50 31.75
C ALA A 113 -4.06 1.11 32.42
N PHE A 114 -4.89 0.21 31.88
CA PHE A 114 -5.00 -1.14 32.42
C PHE A 114 -3.72 -1.96 32.19
N LEU A 115 -3.04 -1.77 31.08
CA LEU A 115 -1.74 -2.40 30.80
C LEU A 115 -0.69 -2.00 31.84
N VAL A 116 -0.60 -0.70 32.16
CA VAL A 116 0.31 -0.19 33.19
C VAL A 116 -0.08 -0.75 34.56
N TYR A 117 -1.37 -0.76 34.92
CA TYR A 117 -1.87 -1.33 36.16
C TYR A 117 -1.53 -2.82 36.30
N ALA A 118 -1.71 -3.61 35.26
CA ALA A 118 -1.38 -5.04 35.23
C ALA A 118 0.13 -5.28 35.36
N PHE A 119 0.95 -4.47 34.71
CA PHE A 119 2.40 -4.53 34.85
C PHE A 119 2.87 -4.24 36.27
N LEU A 120 2.36 -3.17 36.91
CA LEU A 120 2.67 -2.83 38.28
C LEU A 120 2.21 -3.92 39.25
N TYR A 121 1.01 -4.48 39.03
CA TYR A 121 0.52 -5.61 39.81
C TYR A 121 1.48 -6.81 39.68
N GLY A 122 1.89 -7.16 38.49
CA GLY A 122 2.83 -8.28 38.24
C GLY A 122 4.17 -8.10 38.96
N MET A 123 4.71 -6.89 38.98
CA MET A 123 5.94 -6.55 39.71
C MET A 123 5.81 -6.67 41.22
N LEU A 124 4.63 -6.32 41.76
CA LEU A 124 4.36 -6.29 43.21
C LEU A 124 3.70 -7.57 43.72
N ALA A 125 3.36 -8.52 42.84
CA ALA A 125 2.50 -9.67 43.16
C ALA A 125 2.99 -10.51 44.33
N SER A 126 4.32 -10.62 44.52
CA SER A 126 4.92 -11.35 45.65
C SER A 126 4.72 -10.70 47.03
N HIS A 127 4.36 -9.42 47.09
CA HIS A 127 4.21 -8.63 48.33
C HIS A 127 2.77 -8.19 48.58
N LEU A 128 1.80 -8.55 47.74
CA LEU A 128 0.42 -8.08 47.84
C LEU A 128 -0.41 -8.89 48.85
N SER A 129 -1.32 -8.21 49.53
CA SER A 129 -2.32 -8.83 50.40
C SER A 129 -3.37 -9.61 49.60
N LEU A 130 -4.04 -10.58 50.25
CA LEU A 130 -5.13 -11.34 49.65
C LEU A 130 -6.27 -10.44 49.13
N GLY A 131 -6.54 -9.33 49.82
CA GLY A 131 -7.55 -8.34 49.42
C GLY A 131 -7.16 -7.67 48.08
N ALA A 132 -5.90 -7.28 47.90
CA ALA A 132 -5.40 -6.70 46.68
C ALA A 132 -5.45 -7.68 45.48
N ILE A 133 -5.19 -8.96 45.76
CA ILE A 133 -5.28 -10.02 44.71
C ILE A 133 -6.75 -10.20 44.29
N ARG A 134 -7.71 -10.22 45.22
CA ARG A 134 -9.14 -10.30 44.90
C ARG A 134 -9.62 -9.08 44.10
N PHE A 135 -9.17 -7.90 44.49
CA PHE A 135 -9.51 -6.66 43.79
C PHE A 135 -8.97 -6.66 42.34
N PHE A 136 -7.71 -7.09 42.15
CA PHE A 136 -7.14 -7.24 40.84
C PHE A 136 -7.93 -8.23 39.98
N SER A 137 -8.29 -9.41 40.54
CA SER A 137 -9.08 -10.41 39.82
C SER A 137 -10.44 -9.87 39.35
N ALA A 138 -11.14 -9.11 40.25
CA ALA A 138 -12.40 -8.44 39.88
C ALA A 138 -12.20 -7.40 38.77
N SER A 139 -11.14 -6.57 38.87
CA SER A 139 -10.78 -5.56 37.85
C SER A 139 -10.50 -6.19 36.51
N VAL A 140 -9.75 -7.30 36.49
CA VAL A 140 -9.47 -8.09 35.26
C VAL A 140 -10.74 -8.59 34.61
N PHE A 141 -11.67 -9.13 35.41
CA PHE A 141 -12.96 -9.60 34.91
C PHE A 141 -13.74 -8.47 34.24
N CYS A 142 -13.88 -7.32 34.90
CA CYS A 142 -14.59 -6.15 34.39
C CYS A 142 -13.92 -5.65 33.09
N TYR A 143 -12.58 -5.58 33.04
CA TYR A 143 -11.84 -5.13 31.87
C TYR A 143 -12.02 -6.08 30.68
N LYS A 144 -11.91 -7.40 30.89
CA LYS A 144 -12.11 -8.41 29.84
C LYS A 144 -13.53 -8.37 29.29
N ALA A 145 -14.55 -8.27 30.17
CA ALA A 145 -15.95 -8.14 29.77
C ALA A 145 -16.21 -6.87 28.94
N ALA A 146 -15.72 -5.73 29.43
CA ALA A 146 -15.86 -4.46 28.73
C ALA A 146 -15.14 -4.47 27.37
N SER A 147 -13.94 -5.04 27.30
CA SER A 147 -13.18 -5.16 26.06
C SER A 147 -13.87 -6.06 25.03
N ALA A 148 -14.37 -7.23 25.45
CA ALA A 148 -15.10 -8.15 24.56
C ALA A 148 -16.36 -7.50 24.01
N LEU A 149 -17.16 -6.85 24.86
CA LEU A 149 -18.37 -6.13 24.44
C LEU A 149 -18.04 -4.98 23.49
N TYR A 150 -17.02 -4.19 23.79
CA TYR A 150 -16.56 -3.09 22.95
C TYR A 150 -16.15 -3.58 21.55
N LEU A 151 -15.30 -4.62 21.46
CA LEU A 151 -14.85 -5.20 20.19
C LEU A 151 -16.03 -5.70 19.35
N LEU A 152 -17.03 -6.33 19.98
CA LEU A 152 -18.23 -6.81 19.31
C LEU A 152 -19.09 -5.65 18.79
N ILE A 153 -19.38 -4.64 19.62
CA ILE A 153 -20.19 -3.48 19.24
C ILE A 153 -19.58 -2.76 18.04
N ILE A 154 -18.27 -2.50 18.08
CA ILE A 154 -17.58 -1.80 17.00
C ILE A 154 -17.58 -2.62 15.71
N ALA A 155 -17.40 -3.93 15.79
CA ALA A 155 -17.49 -4.81 14.61
C ALA A 155 -18.89 -4.79 14.00
N VAL A 156 -19.96 -4.82 14.81
CA VAL A 156 -21.35 -4.69 14.33
C VAL A 156 -21.60 -3.35 13.66
N LEU A 157 -21.14 -2.25 14.27
CA LEU A 157 -21.28 -0.92 13.69
C LEU A 157 -20.55 -0.77 12.37
N ALA A 158 -19.36 -1.35 12.23
CA ALA A 158 -18.59 -1.35 10.99
C ALA A 158 -19.29 -2.14 9.87
N ILE A 159 -19.89 -3.28 10.19
CA ILE A 159 -20.70 -4.05 9.22
C ILE A 159 -21.92 -3.26 8.77
N ARG A 160 -22.63 -2.61 9.69
CA ARG A 160 -23.79 -1.76 9.37
C ARG A 160 -23.43 -0.58 8.43
N ARG A 161 -22.18 -0.10 8.52
CA ARG A 161 -21.65 0.93 7.61
C ARG A 161 -21.24 0.39 6.23
N GLY A 162 -21.40 -0.91 5.99
CA GLY A 162 -21.09 -1.54 4.70
C GLY A 162 -19.61 -1.90 4.50
N GLU A 163 -18.77 -1.84 5.52
CA GLU A 163 -17.36 -2.20 5.41
C GLU A 163 -17.19 -3.72 5.29
N LYS A 164 -17.02 -4.22 4.08
CA LYS A 164 -16.83 -5.67 3.80
C LYS A 164 -15.64 -6.27 4.53
N ARG A 165 -14.62 -5.46 4.85
CA ARG A 165 -13.40 -5.87 5.58
C ARG A 165 -13.68 -6.23 7.05
N SER A 166 -14.76 -5.75 7.62
CA SER A 166 -15.11 -5.98 9.03
C SER A 166 -15.76 -7.34 9.30
N ARG A 167 -16.22 -8.06 8.27
CA ARG A 167 -16.91 -9.35 8.44
C ARG A 167 -16.06 -10.42 9.14
N PRO A 168 -14.79 -10.70 8.74
CA PRO A 168 -13.97 -11.68 9.44
C PRO A 168 -13.72 -11.28 10.91
N ILE A 169 -13.52 -9.99 11.14
CA ILE A 169 -13.26 -9.43 12.47
C ILE A 169 -14.51 -9.59 13.37
N PHE A 170 -15.71 -9.40 12.81
CA PHE A 170 -16.96 -9.62 13.54
C PHE A 170 -17.11 -11.07 13.99
N TYR A 171 -16.89 -12.04 13.10
CA TYR A 171 -16.99 -13.45 13.48
C TYR A 171 -15.99 -13.83 14.56
N ALA A 172 -14.77 -13.30 14.47
CA ALA A 172 -13.75 -13.54 15.48
C ALA A 172 -14.07 -12.86 16.81
N ALA A 173 -14.57 -11.62 16.80
CA ALA A 173 -15.00 -10.92 18.01
C ALA A 173 -16.21 -11.62 18.67
N ALA A 174 -17.16 -12.13 17.88
CA ALA A 174 -18.28 -12.92 18.38
C ALA A 174 -17.78 -14.22 19.02
N ALA A 175 -16.88 -14.95 18.36
CA ALA A 175 -16.30 -16.18 18.89
C ALA A 175 -15.54 -15.94 20.21
N ALA A 176 -14.75 -14.85 20.30
CA ALA A 176 -14.05 -14.49 21.54
C ALA A 176 -15.01 -14.08 22.67
N THR A 177 -16.10 -13.40 22.34
CA THR A 177 -17.13 -13.05 23.32
C THR A 177 -17.85 -14.30 23.83
N CYS A 178 -18.17 -15.24 22.94
CA CYS A 178 -18.73 -16.55 23.32
C CYS A 178 -17.74 -17.34 24.20
N ALA A 179 -16.45 -17.35 23.84
CA ALA A 179 -15.43 -18.00 24.64
C ALA A 179 -15.30 -17.39 26.05
N PHE A 180 -15.37 -16.06 26.16
CA PHE A 180 -15.39 -15.36 27.46
C PHE A 180 -16.61 -15.74 28.31
N ILE A 181 -17.81 -15.81 27.70
CA ILE A 181 -19.04 -16.23 28.40
C ILE A 181 -18.91 -17.69 28.85
N TRP A 182 -18.35 -18.55 27.99
CA TRP A 182 -18.16 -19.97 28.31
C TRP A 182 -17.21 -20.18 29.49
N ASP A 183 -16.08 -19.51 29.51
CA ASP A 183 -15.12 -19.53 30.66
C ASP A 183 -15.77 -19.11 31.97
N ARG A 184 -16.84 -18.28 31.90
CA ARG A 184 -17.54 -17.81 33.10
C ARG A 184 -18.62 -18.76 33.57
N LEU A 185 -19.37 -19.36 32.59
CA LEU A 185 -20.48 -20.26 32.92
C LEU A 185 -20.01 -21.65 33.36
N LEU A 186 -18.90 -22.10 32.80
CA LEU A 186 -18.29 -23.38 33.11
C LEU A 186 -16.88 -23.15 33.69
N PRO A 187 -16.76 -22.89 34.99
CA PRO A 187 -15.46 -22.71 35.60
C PRO A 187 -14.69 -24.04 35.54
N VAL A 188 -13.86 -24.17 34.53
CA VAL A 188 -12.94 -25.31 34.37
C VAL A 188 -11.68 -24.94 35.11
N TYR A 189 -11.27 -25.73 36.10
CA TYR A 189 -10.07 -25.50 36.86
C TYR A 189 -8.77 -25.85 36.09
N GLU A 190 -8.91 -26.52 34.96
CA GLU A 190 -7.80 -26.92 34.13
C GLU A 190 -7.95 -26.32 32.73
N PRO A 191 -6.84 -25.81 32.15
CA PRO A 191 -6.86 -25.28 30.78
C PRO A 191 -7.18 -26.39 29.79
N VAL A 192 -8.08 -26.14 28.84
CA VAL A 192 -8.42 -27.06 27.78
C VAL A 192 -7.37 -26.96 26.68
N ILE A 193 -6.70 -28.10 26.36
CA ILE A 193 -5.70 -28.17 25.26
C ILE A 193 -4.72 -26.99 25.28
N GLY A 194 -4.06 -26.73 26.40
CA GLY A 194 -2.96 -25.74 26.50
C GLY A 194 -3.35 -24.29 26.81
N GLY A 195 -4.63 -23.94 26.90
CA GLY A 195 -5.07 -22.57 27.24
C GLY A 195 -6.53 -22.49 27.66
N TRP A 196 -6.93 -21.33 28.14
CA TRP A 196 -8.34 -21.01 28.46
C TRP A 196 -9.10 -20.68 27.17
N PHE A 197 -10.43 -20.81 27.16
CA PHE A 197 -11.25 -20.48 25.99
C PHE A 197 -11.06 -19.03 25.52
N LEU A 198 -10.85 -18.10 26.43
CA LEU A 198 -10.58 -16.70 26.10
C LEU A 198 -9.23 -16.51 25.38
N GLU A 199 -8.21 -17.27 25.75
CA GLU A 199 -6.91 -17.26 25.04
C GLU A 199 -7.08 -17.74 23.61
N TRP A 200 -7.84 -18.81 23.39
CA TRP A 200 -8.25 -19.26 22.07
C TRP A 200 -9.02 -18.20 21.29
N GLY A 201 -9.95 -17.50 21.96
CA GLY A 201 -10.69 -16.38 21.38
C GLY A 201 -9.74 -15.28 20.86
N SER A 202 -8.69 -14.95 21.62
CA SER A 202 -7.69 -13.96 21.20
C SER A 202 -6.90 -14.43 19.99
N PHE A 203 -6.54 -15.70 19.88
CA PHE A 203 -5.92 -16.28 18.69
C PHE A 203 -6.83 -16.19 17.45
N PHE A 204 -8.13 -16.48 17.61
CA PHE A 204 -9.10 -16.33 16.51
C PHE A 204 -9.22 -14.88 16.02
N ILE A 205 -9.26 -13.91 16.94
CA ILE A 205 -9.27 -12.50 16.56
C ILE A 205 -7.98 -12.12 15.84
N ALA A 206 -6.83 -12.51 16.37
CA ALA A 206 -5.55 -12.23 15.74
C ALA A 206 -5.45 -12.89 14.34
N ALA A 207 -5.91 -14.13 14.19
CA ALA A 207 -5.95 -14.81 12.91
C ALA A 207 -6.86 -14.10 11.89
N ALA A 208 -8.06 -13.66 12.32
CA ALA A 208 -9.00 -12.93 11.46
C ALA A 208 -8.46 -11.56 11.02
N ILE A 209 -7.83 -10.84 11.93
CA ILE A 209 -7.16 -9.57 11.61
C ILE A 209 -5.98 -9.83 10.67
N GLY A 210 -5.15 -10.84 10.95
CA GLY A 210 -4.04 -11.26 10.13
C GLY A 210 -4.47 -11.60 8.71
N TYR A 211 -5.52 -12.39 8.57
CA TYR A 211 -6.13 -12.71 7.26
C TYR A 211 -6.58 -11.45 6.50
N SER A 212 -7.26 -10.52 7.18
CA SER A 212 -7.71 -9.28 6.55
C SER A 212 -6.55 -8.43 6.07
N LEU A 213 -5.50 -8.27 6.90
CA LEU A 213 -4.30 -7.50 6.55
C LEU A 213 -3.48 -8.17 5.45
N TRP A 214 -3.36 -9.50 5.50
CA TRP A 214 -2.64 -10.27 4.50
C TRP A 214 -3.29 -10.16 3.12
N ARG A 215 -4.61 -10.23 3.08
CA ARG A 215 -5.36 -9.98 1.84
C ARG A 215 -5.09 -8.59 1.29
N ASP A 216 -5.12 -7.56 2.14
CA ASP A 216 -4.80 -6.18 1.73
C ASP A 216 -3.36 -6.03 1.20
N VAL A 217 -2.42 -6.77 1.78
CA VAL A 217 -1.01 -6.82 1.31
C VAL A 217 -0.92 -7.47 -0.07
N ILE A 218 -1.59 -8.62 -0.28
CA ILE A 218 -1.59 -9.32 -1.57
C ILE A 218 -2.25 -8.47 -2.66
N GLU A 219 -3.43 -7.89 -2.39
CA GLU A 219 -4.12 -6.99 -3.32
C GLU A 219 -3.26 -5.76 -3.65
N GLY A 220 -2.64 -5.13 -2.65
CA GLY A 220 -1.75 -3.99 -2.83
C GLY A 220 -0.48 -4.33 -3.62
N TYR A 221 0.09 -5.51 -3.40
CA TYR A 221 1.26 -5.98 -4.16
C TYR A 221 0.90 -6.28 -5.61
N GLY A 222 -0.23 -6.96 -5.85
CA GLY A 222 -0.74 -7.22 -7.20
C GLY A 222 -0.96 -5.92 -7.98
N ASN A 223 -1.64 -4.94 -7.39
CA ASN A 223 -1.86 -3.63 -8.01
C ASN A 223 -0.53 -2.90 -8.31
N SER A 224 0.45 -2.98 -7.40
CA SER A 224 1.76 -2.33 -7.61
C SER A 224 2.52 -2.94 -8.80
N LEU A 225 2.41 -4.24 -9.03
CA LEU A 225 3.01 -4.91 -10.19
C LEU A 225 2.33 -4.47 -11.51
N ILE A 226 1.00 -4.37 -11.51
CA ILE A 226 0.23 -3.88 -12.66
C ILE A 226 0.65 -2.45 -13.01
N PHE A 227 0.69 -1.54 -12.03
CA PHE A 227 1.15 -0.16 -12.24
C PHE A 227 2.59 -0.07 -12.74
N GLN A 228 3.48 -0.94 -12.28
CA GLN A 228 4.86 -0.97 -12.79
C GLN A 228 4.90 -1.39 -14.27
N GLU A 229 4.09 -2.37 -14.65
CA GLU A 229 4.02 -2.83 -16.04
C GLU A 229 3.40 -1.77 -16.96
N GLU A 230 2.28 -1.16 -16.55
CA GLU A 230 1.67 -0.03 -17.26
C GLU A 230 2.66 1.13 -17.44
N ARG A 231 3.39 1.49 -16.39
CA ARG A 231 4.43 2.53 -16.47
C ARG A 231 5.52 2.20 -17.49
N LYS A 232 5.99 0.94 -17.51
CA LYS A 232 6.97 0.50 -18.51
C LYS A 232 6.43 0.60 -19.94
N GLN A 233 5.16 0.25 -20.15
CA GLN A 233 4.51 0.37 -21.46
C GLN A 233 4.42 1.84 -21.90
N VAL A 234 3.99 2.74 -21.02
CA VAL A 234 3.94 4.18 -21.31
C VAL A 234 5.32 4.73 -21.66
N ILE A 235 6.35 4.36 -20.91
CA ILE A 235 7.73 4.80 -21.19
C ILE A 235 8.19 4.30 -22.57
N ARG A 236 7.89 3.04 -22.94
CA ARG A 236 8.21 2.50 -24.28
C ARG A 236 7.47 3.25 -25.38
N GLN A 237 6.19 3.55 -25.19
CA GLN A 237 5.40 4.32 -26.16
C GLN A 237 5.97 5.72 -26.35
N LEU A 238 6.31 6.42 -25.28
CA LEU A 238 6.94 7.74 -25.34
C LEU A 238 8.30 7.68 -26.05
N SER A 239 9.13 6.69 -25.77
CA SER A 239 10.42 6.54 -26.46
C SER A 239 10.27 6.28 -27.96
N MET A 240 9.30 5.45 -28.36
CA MET A 240 9.00 5.23 -29.80
C MET A 240 8.48 6.49 -30.48
N GLN A 241 7.61 7.25 -29.80
CA GLN A 241 7.08 8.50 -30.34
C GLN A 241 8.17 9.57 -30.48
N THR A 242 9.08 9.66 -29.52
CA THR A 242 10.22 10.58 -29.57
C THR A 242 11.16 10.22 -30.73
N GLU A 243 11.46 8.93 -30.91
CA GLU A 243 12.30 8.46 -31.98
C GLU A 243 11.65 8.69 -33.38
N TYR A 244 10.35 8.44 -33.51
CA TYR A 244 9.59 8.75 -34.72
C TYR A 244 9.62 10.24 -35.03
N SER A 245 9.37 11.10 -34.04
CA SER A 245 9.45 12.57 -34.19
C SER A 245 10.84 13.02 -34.63
N ARG A 246 11.92 12.41 -34.11
CA ARG A 246 13.29 12.69 -34.50
C ARG A 246 13.52 12.31 -35.99
N GLN A 247 13.09 11.12 -36.37
CA GLN A 247 13.25 10.66 -37.78
C GLN A 247 12.50 11.55 -38.79
N VAL A 248 11.27 11.95 -38.44
CA VAL A 248 10.48 12.89 -39.26
C VAL A 248 11.20 14.24 -39.35
N SER A 249 11.75 14.76 -38.28
CA SER A 249 12.50 16.01 -38.28
C SER A 249 13.77 15.94 -39.11
N GLU A 250 14.52 14.85 -39.01
CA GLU A 250 15.74 14.60 -39.80
C GLU A 250 15.43 14.50 -41.31
N ALA A 251 14.39 13.73 -41.68
CA ALA A 251 13.94 13.63 -43.06
C ALA A 251 13.48 14.98 -43.63
N ALA A 252 12.77 15.77 -42.84
CA ALA A 252 12.35 17.13 -43.22
C ALA A 252 13.53 18.08 -43.39
N ALA A 253 14.59 17.93 -42.58
CA ALA A 253 15.82 18.73 -42.72
C ALA A 253 16.61 18.34 -43.98
N GLU A 254 16.70 17.05 -44.24
CA GLU A 254 17.37 16.54 -45.45
C GLU A 254 16.63 16.97 -46.73
N ASN A 255 15.31 16.87 -46.75
CA ASN A 255 14.50 17.33 -47.86
C ASN A 255 14.69 18.85 -48.11
N ARG A 256 14.76 19.66 -47.06
CA ARG A 256 15.05 21.10 -47.19
C ARG A 256 16.44 21.35 -47.81
N ARG A 257 17.47 20.56 -47.46
CA ARG A 257 18.80 20.68 -48.08
C ARG A 257 18.76 20.33 -49.56
N LEU A 258 18.11 19.21 -49.94
CA LEU A 258 17.96 18.80 -51.34
C LEU A 258 17.26 19.87 -52.16
N ILE A 259 16.18 20.45 -51.68
CA ILE A 259 15.46 21.55 -52.36
C ILE A 259 16.36 22.77 -52.52
N HIS A 260 17.15 23.11 -51.50
CA HIS A 260 18.11 24.23 -51.61
C HIS A 260 19.17 23.98 -52.69
N ASP A 261 19.70 22.78 -52.72
CA ASP A 261 20.77 22.42 -53.70
C ASP A 261 20.20 22.39 -55.15
N ILE A 262 18.98 21.88 -55.31
CA ILE A 262 18.27 21.95 -56.62
C ILE A 262 18.09 23.41 -57.04
N LYS A 263 17.65 24.30 -56.17
CA LYS A 263 17.50 25.73 -56.51
C LYS A 263 18.85 26.37 -56.89
N HIS A 264 19.92 25.99 -56.22
CA HIS A 264 21.26 26.47 -56.57
C HIS A 264 21.72 25.98 -57.96
N HIS A 265 21.46 24.72 -58.27
CA HIS A 265 21.79 24.16 -59.60
C HIS A 265 20.95 24.82 -60.68
N LEU A 266 19.65 25.01 -60.48
CA LEU A 266 18.77 25.67 -61.48
C LEU A 266 19.27 27.10 -61.76
N ARG A 267 19.62 27.90 -60.76
CA ARG A 267 20.18 29.24 -60.95
C ARG A 267 21.52 29.25 -61.70
N THR A 268 22.35 28.23 -61.50
CA THR A 268 23.62 28.09 -62.20
C THR A 268 23.41 27.79 -63.70
N ILE A 269 22.43 26.89 -64.00
CA ILE A 269 22.07 26.57 -65.39
C ILE A 269 21.40 27.76 -66.06
N ASP A 270 20.51 28.50 -65.33
CA ASP A 270 19.88 29.71 -65.86
C ASP A 270 20.92 30.76 -66.30
N ARG A 271 21.96 30.98 -65.49
CA ARG A 271 23.05 31.89 -65.76
C ARG A 271 23.82 31.43 -67.03
N MET A 272 24.16 30.14 -67.16
CA MET A 272 24.85 29.61 -68.33
C MET A 272 23.98 29.70 -69.56
N ALA A 273 22.65 29.44 -69.45
CA ALA A 273 21.73 29.57 -70.58
C ALA A 273 21.60 31.02 -71.05
N SER A 274 21.53 31.98 -70.10
CA SER A 274 21.48 33.40 -70.41
C SER A 274 22.73 33.92 -71.11
N GLU A 275 23.90 33.47 -70.66
CA GLU A 275 25.20 33.82 -71.34
C GLU A 275 25.31 33.26 -72.71
N CYS A 276 24.67 32.13 -73.06
CA CYS A 276 24.61 31.53 -74.37
C CYS A 276 23.49 32.03 -75.27
N GLY A 277 22.62 32.94 -74.78
CA GLY A 277 21.52 33.52 -75.55
C GLY A 277 20.34 32.58 -75.85
N GLN A 278 20.19 31.49 -75.05
CA GLN A 278 19.15 30.47 -75.22
C GLN A 278 17.91 30.81 -74.40
N THR A 279 17.05 31.68 -74.98
CA THR A 279 15.82 32.19 -74.30
C THR A 279 14.78 31.12 -74.00
N GLU A 280 14.71 30.04 -74.79
CA GLU A 280 13.79 28.91 -74.56
C GLU A 280 14.14 28.10 -73.25
N ILE A 281 15.46 27.90 -73.05
CA ILE A 281 15.93 27.19 -71.84
C ILE A 281 15.65 28.06 -70.56
N CYS A 282 15.89 29.36 -70.66
CA CYS A 282 15.58 30.26 -69.53
C CYS A 282 14.09 30.25 -69.10
N SER A 283 13.21 30.24 -70.14
CA SER A 283 11.73 30.18 -69.85
C SER A 283 11.32 28.83 -69.25
N PHE A 284 11.91 27.72 -69.64
CA PHE A 284 11.67 26.42 -69.06
C PHE A 284 12.19 26.34 -67.63
N LEU A 285 13.36 26.87 -67.35
CA LEU A 285 13.94 26.89 -66.01
C LEU A 285 13.13 27.71 -65.03
N LEU A 286 12.54 28.83 -65.48
CA LEU A 286 11.61 29.62 -64.68
C LEU A 286 10.35 28.82 -64.30
N GLN A 287 9.78 28.03 -65.25
CA GLN A 287 8.66 27.15 -64.93
C GLN A 287 9.01 26.04 -63.93
N VAL A 288 10.21 25.44 -64.07
CA VAL A 288 10.69 24.43 -63.12
C VAL A 288 10.95 25.03 -61.73
N GLU A 289 11.52 26.25 -61.66
CA GLU A 289 11.75 26.94 -60.39
C GLU A 289 10.44 27.28 -59.67
N GLU A 290 9.44 27.68 -60.45
CA GLU A 290 8.07 27.94 -59.94
C GLU A 290 7.41 26.64 -59.46
N GLN A 291 7.55 25.51 -60.16
CA GLN A 291 7.07 24.20 -59.72
C GLN A 291 7.77 23.70 -58.46
N VAL A 292 9.10 23.84 -58.39
CA VAL A 292 9.88 23.51 -57.20
C VAL A 292 9.53 24.41 -56.00
N ALA A 293 9.26 25.69 -56.25
CA ALA A 293 8.79 26.60 -55.21
C ALA A 293 7.38 26.25 -54.73
N ALA A 294 6.49 25.86 -55.62
CA ALA A 294 5.13 25.40 -55.27
C ALA A 294 5.15 24.05 -54.55
N SER A 295 6.05 23.11 -54.96
CA SER A 295 6.22 21.80 -54.28
C SER A 295 6.93 21.91 -52.93
N SER A 296 7.75 22.95 -52.71
CA SER A 296 8.42 23.20 -51.45
C SER A 296 7.50 23.82 -50.41
N GLY A 297 6.19 23.77 -50.68
CA GLY A 297 5.09 24.20 -49.85
C GLY A 297 5.47 25.08 -48.68
N HIS A 298 5.10 26.35 -48.75
CA HIS A 298 5.05 27.33 -47.69
C HIS A 298 6.37 27.60 -46.96
N SER A 299 6.92 28.75 -47.16
CA SER A 299 7.84 29.36 -46.19
C SER A 299 7.19 29.24 -44.81
N PRO A 300 7.82 28.64 -43.78
CA PRO A 300 7.19 28.46 -42.49
C PRO A 300 6.74 29.82 -41.97
N ALA A 301 5.44 30.05 -41.97
CA ALA A 301 4.90 31.24 -41.37
C ALA A 301 5.13 31.15 -39.89
N GLN A 302 6.05 31.97 -39.36
CA GLN A 302 6.34 31.96 -37.93
C GLN A 302 5.22 32.71 -37.20
N PHE A 303 4.25 31.96 -36.70
CA PHE A 303 3.08 32.50 -35.98
C PHE A 303 3.42 32.81 -34.50
N CYS A 304 4.37 32.07 -33.91
CA CYS A 304 4.82 32.30 -32.53
C CYS A 304 6.26 31.79 -32.29
N LYS A 305 6.84 32.20 -31.15
CA LYS A 305 8.20 31.78 -30.74
C LYS A 305 8.27 30.33 -30.22
N ASN A 306 7.14 29.77 -29.80
CA ASN A 306 7.10 28.40 -29.31
C ASN A 306 7.08 27.40 -30.47
N PRO A 307 8.07 26.51 -30.62
CA PRO A 307 8.20 25.64 -31.78
C PRO A 307 7.04 24.61 -31.91
N VAL A 308 6.53 24.12 -30.78
CA VAL A 308 5.44 23.13 -30.78
C VAL A 308 4.12 23.75 -31.22
N VAL A 309 3.79 24.91 -30.66
CA VAL A 309 2.56 25.63 -31.02
C VAL A 309 2.65 26.14 -32.48
N ASN A 310 3.83 26.62 -32.89
CA ASN A 310 4.06 27.06 -34.27
C ASN A 310 3.85 25.91 -35.28
N ALA A 311 4.40 24.72 -35.02
CA ALA A 311 4.21 23.55 -35.88
C ALA A 311 2.73 23.11 -35.98
N LEU A 312 2.00 23.19 -34.87
CA LEU A 312 0.56 22.85 -34.84
C LEU A 312 -0.26 23.83 -35.66
N ILE A 313 0.00 25.13 -35.53
CA ILE A 313 -0.70 26.17 -36.29
C ILE A 313 -0.36 26.07 -37.77
N GLU A 314 0.91 25.86 -38.14
CA GLU A 314 1.36 25.66 -39.49
C GLU A 314 0.64 24.48 -40.17
N TYR A 315 0.47 23.37 -39.44
CA TYR A 315 -0.27 22.20 -39.94
C TYR A 315 -1.73 22.55 -40.26
N TYR A 316 -2.45 23.20 -39.33
CA TYR A 316 -3.85 23.59 -39.56
C TYR A 316 -3.99 24.69 -40.61
N TYR A 317 -3.04 25.61 -40.68
CA TYR A 317 -3.03 26.65 -41.72
C TYR A 317 -2.86 26.03 -43.11
N GLY A 318 -1.96 25.07 -43.29
CA GLY A 318 -1.79 24.31 -44.53
C GLY A 318 -3.06 23.55 -44.92
N MET A 319 -3.74 22.93 -43.95
CA MET A 319 -4.99 22.21 -44.20
C MET A 319 -6.14 23.17 -44.59
N ALA A 320 -6.22 24.34 -43.98
CA ALA A 320 -7.23 25.37 -44.32
C ALA A 320 -7.00 25.94 -45.73
N GLN A 321 -5.76 26.18 -46.12
CA GLN A 321 -5.42 26.64 -47.48
C GLN A 321 -5.79 25.62 -48.57
N THR A 322 -5.51 24.31 -48.32
CA THR A 322 -5.90 23.27 -49.28
C THR A 322 -7.41 23.15 -49.47
N GLN A 323 -8.17 23.51 -48.43
CA GLN A 323 -9.65 23.50 -48.43
C GLN A 323 -10.27 24.85 -48.82
N GLY A 324 -9.48 25.87 -49.12
CA GLY A 324 -9.96 27.22 -49.49
C GLY A 324 -10.70 27.93 -48.34
N THR A 325 -10.39 27.58 -47.10
CA THR A 325 -11.04 28.12 -45.90
C THR A 325 -10.20 29.26 -45.31
N GLU A 326 -10.86 30.37 -44.95
CA GLU A 326 -10.19 31.46 -44.25
C GLU A 326 -9.79 31.04 -42.84
N PHE A 327 -8.49 31.17 -42.52
CA PHE A 327 -7.93 30.75 -41.24
C PHE A 327 -7.45 31.96 -40.45
N GLN A 328 -8.14 32.28 -39.36
CA GLN A 328 -7.79 33.40 -38.47
C GLN A 328 -7.13 32.84 -37.20
N VAL A 329 -5.93 33.32 -36.89
CA VAL A 329 -5.17 32.90 -35.69
C VAL A 329 -5.11 34.06 -34.71
N ARG A 330 -5.60 33.83 -33.50
CA ARG A 330 -5.40 34.74 -32.37
C ARG A 330 -4.65 34.00 -31.27
N LEU A 331 -3.42 34.40 -31.01
CA LEU A 331 -2.53 33.78 -30.04
C LEU A 331 -2.31 34.76 -28.87
N ASP A 332 -2.66 34.30 -27.69
CA ASP A 332 -2.36 34.99 -26.43
C ASP A 332 -1.51 34.02 -25.57
N LEU A 333 -0.21 34.00 -25.86
CA LEU A 333 0.75 33.09 -25.23
C LEU A 333 1.71 33.91 -24.35
N PRO A 334 1.85 33.56 -23.06
CA PRO A 334 2.85 34.16 -22.21
C PRO A 334 4.27 33.85 -22.73
N ASP A 335 5.19 34.82 -22.64
CA ASP A 335 6.57 34.69 -23.15
C ASP A 335 7.37 33.54 -22.51
N GLN A 336 6.95 33.03 -21.38
CA GLN A 336 7.49 31.81 -20.74
C GLN A 336 6.31 30.91 -20.34
N MET A 337 6.14 29.80 -21.04
CA MET A 337 5.24 28.73 -20.59
C MET A 337 5.94 27.90 -19.51
N PRO A 338 5.28 27.63 -18.35
CA PRO A 338 5.81 26.75 -17.31
C PRO A 338 5.65 25.26 -17.67
N LEU A 339 5.78 24.91 -18.95
CA LEU A 339 5.85 23.53 -19.38
C LEU A 339 7.31 23.13 -19.38
N THR A 340 7.76 22.57 -18.25
CA THR A 340 9.00 21.82 -18.20
C THR A 340 8.91 20.68 -19.21
N ASP A 341 9.94 20.54 -20.02
CA ASP A 341 10.16 19.38 -20.89
C ASP A 341 10.02 18.10 -20.02
N VAL A 342 9.00 17.29 -20.25
CA VAL A 342 8.79 16.00 -19.60
C VAL A 342 9.42 14.92 -20.46
#